data_5d32f67e9333399559f6d37c78c9cb0a
#
_entry.id   5d32f67e9333399559f6d37c78c9cb0a
#
_cell.length_a   1.000
_cell.length_b   1.000
_cell.length_c   1.000
_cell.angle_alpha   90.00
_cell.angle_beta   90.00
_cell.angle_gamma   90.00
#
_symmetry.space_group_name_H-M   'P 1'
#
loop_
_entity.id
_entity.type
_entity.pdbx_description
1 polymer ?
#
loop_
_entity_poly.entity_id
_entity_poly.type
_entity_poly.pdbx_seq_one_letter_code
_entity_poly.pdbx_strand_id
1 'polypeptide(L)'
;MNAEFPMLNTTLCYLEQGGKWLMLHRVTKKNDMNHDKWIGVGGKFEPFESPEDCLLREVREETGLTLTNYRLRGIVTFLLGSLTEYMFLHTADGWTGELVKDAARNEGVLEWVPKSEVEALPVWEGDKIFFRLLKEDRPFFSLKLKYEGDDLTEAVLDLSLIHI
;
A
#
# COMPACT_ATOMS: atom_id res chain seq x y z
N MET A 1 18.67 4.51 15.99
CA MET A 1 18.30 3.61 14.89
C MET A 1 19.56 3.21 14.13
N ASN A 2 19.70 1.95 13.81
CA ASN A 2 20.86 1.43 13.10
C ASN A 2 20.69 1.63 11.59
N ALA A 3 21.60 2.39 10.95
CA ALA A 3 21.54 2.66 9.51
C ALA A 3 21.73 1.41 8.64
N GLU A 4 22.38 0.35 9.18
CA GLU A 4 22.57 -0.93 8.47
C GLU A 4 21.28 -1.74 8.35
N PHE A 5 20.30 -1.48 9.23
CA PHE A 5 19.01 -2.15 9.27
C PHE A 5 17.92 -1.10 9.35
N PRO A 6 17.65 -0.40 8.24
CA PRO A 6 16.64 0.65 8.26
C PRO A 6 15.26 0.09 8.57
N MET A 7 14.50 0.85 9.34
CA MET A 7 13.11 0.54 9.68
C MET A 7 12.24 1.71 9.25
N LEU A 8 11.25 1.45 8.43
CA LEU A 8 10.32 2.45 7.94
C LEU A 8 8.92 2.18 8.46
N ASN A 9 8.20 3.25 8.75
CA ASN A 9 6.76 3.21 8.98
C ASN A 9 6.10 3.95 7.83
N THR A 10 5.15 3.28 7.17
CA THR A 10 4.46 3.85 6.02
C THR A 10 2.97 3.61 6.12
N THR A 11 2.20 4.36 5.38
CA THR A 11 0.78 4.08 5.15
C THR A 11 0.58 3.63 3.72
N LEU A 12 -0.42 2.78 3.53
CA LEU A 12 -0.84 2.31 2.21
C LEU A 12 -2.36 2.28 2.22
N CYS A 13 -2.99 2.90 1.24
CA CYS A 13 -4.44 3.01 1.18
C CYS A 13 -4.98 2.64 -0.19
N TYR A 14 -6.02 1.82 -0.20
CA TYR A 14 -6.80 1.53 -1.39
C TYR A 14 -8.15 2.21 -1.24
N LEU A 15 -8.37 3.29 -2.02
CA LEU A 15 -9.67 3.96 -2.10
C LEU A 15 -10.59 3.11 -2.97
N GLU A 16 -11.83 2.93 -2.52
CA GLU A 16 -12.80 2.05 -3.17
C GLU A 16 -13.99 2.83 -3.73
N GLN A 17 -14.33 2.56 -4.98
CA GLN A 17 -15.51 3.14 -5.61
C GLN A 17 -15.97 2.24 -6.76
N GLY A 18 -17.25 1.86 -6.73
CA GLY A 18 -17.85 1.11 -7.84
C GLY A 18 -17.15 -0.21 -8.17
N GLY A 19 -16.70 -0.95 -7.17
CA GLY A 19 -15.99 -2.21 -7.36
C GLY A 19 -14.55 -2.06 -7.84
N LYS A 20 -14.02 -0.84 -7.76
CA LYS A 20 -12.65 -0.53 -8.18
C LYS A 20 -11.83 0.00 -7.03
N TRP A 21 -10.51 -0.19 -7.12
CA TRP A 21 -9.53 0.45 -6.25
C TRP A 21 -8.75 1.49 -7.03
N LEU A 22 -8.46 2.62 -6.39
CA LEU A 22 -7.54 3.62 -6.95
C LEU A 22 -6.13 3.11 -6.74
N MET A 23 -5.40 2.96 -7.84
CA MET A 23 -4.04 2.45 -7.80
C MET A 23 -3.07 3.41 -8.48
N LEU A 24 -1.85 3.41 -7.99
CA LEU A 24 -0.74 4.21 -8.52
C LEU A 24 0.19 3.29 -9.30
N HIS A 25 0.36 3.55 -10.59
CA HIS A 25 1.34 2.87 -11.43
C HIS A 25 2.65 3.64 -11.36
N ARG A 26 3.66 3.04 -10.75
CA ARG A 26 4.97 3.67 -10.46
C ARG A 26 5.87 3.62 -11.69
N VAL A 27 5.75 4.59 -12.58
CA VAL A 27 6.52 4.62 -13.85
C VAL A 27 7.46 5.79 -13.96
N THR A 28 7.40 6.76 -13.04
CA THR A 28 8.13 8.02 -13.18
C THR A 28 9.60 7.90 -12.78
N LYS A 29 9.90 7.16 -11.69
CA LYS A 29 11.26 7.04 -11.15
C LYS A 29 11.87 5.70 -11.54
N LYS A 30 12.94 5.72 -12.35
CA LYS A 30 13.59 4.49 -12.85
C LYS A 30 14.30 3.67 -11.78
N ASN A 31 14.83 4.33 -10.74
CA ASN A 31 15.58 3.66 -9.67
C ASN A 31 14.70 3.33 -8.45
N ASP A 32 13.39 3.45 -8.58
CA ASP A 32 12.43 3.12 -7.56
C ASP A 32 12.29 1.59 -7.45
N MET A 33 12.33 1.03 -6.23
CA MET A 33 12.12 -0.41 -6.04
C MET A 33 10.71 -0.85 -6.47
N ASN A 34 9.75 0.10 -6.50
CA ASN A 34 8.40 -0.13 -6.99
C ASN A 34 8.24 0.20 -8.48
N HIS A 35 9.36 0.44 -9.20
CA HIS A 35 9.28 0.83 -10.62
C HIS A 35 8.47 -0.18 -11.42
N ASP A 36 7.56 0.32 -12.24
CA ASP A 36 6.60 -0.44 -13.06
C ASP A 36 5.58 -1.25 -12.25
N LYS A 37 5.58 -1.16 -10.93
CA LYS A 37 4.58 -1.84 -10.11
C LYS A 37 3.38 -0.94 -9.84
N TRP A 38 2.23 -1.60 -9.64
CA TRP A 38 1.00 -0.95 -9.22
C TRP A 38 0.84 -1.13 -7.72
N ILE A 39 0.65 -0.03 -7.01
CA ILE A 39 0.51 -0.02 -5.56
C ILE A 39 -0.67 0.87 -5.16
N GLY A 40 -1.01 0.86 -3.88
CA GLY A 40 -1.96 1.83 -3.33
C GLY A 40 -1.34 3.20 -3.16
N VAL A 41 -2.13 4.12 -2.64
CA VAL A 41 -1.70 5.49 -2.32
C VAL A 41 -1.13 5.49 -0.91
N GLY A 42 -0.03 6.19 -0.68
CA GLY A 42 0.55 6.28 0.65
C GLY A 42 1.98 6.78 0.64
N GLY A 43 2.64 6.69 1.77
CA GLY A 43 4.02 7.12 1.92
C GLY A 43 4.51 7.02 3.34
N LYS A 44 5.68 7.58 3.58
CA LYS A 44 6.38 7.50 4.86
C LYS A 44 5.76 8.44 5.90
N PHE A 45 5.76 7.99 7.16
CA PHE A 45 5.40 8.86 8.29
C PHE A 45 6.39 10.00 8.38
N GLU A 46 5.88 11.17 8.71
CA GLU A 46 6.68 12.31 9.15
C GLU A 46 6.74 12.33 10.68
N PRO A 47 7.71 13.07 11.28
CA PRO A 47 7.75 13.19 12.73
C PRO A 47 6.42 13.66 13.31
N PHE A 48 6.03 13.08 14.43
CA PHE A 48 4.82 13.40 15.20
C PHE A 48 3.50 13.00 14.56
N GLU A 49 3.53 12.24 13.46
CA GLU A 49 2.31 11.76 12.83
C GLU A 49 1.85 10.44 13.44
N SER A 50 0.54 10.35 13.69
CA SER A 50 -0.11 9.04 13.89
C SER A 50 -0.30 8.36 12.52
N PRO A 51 -0.65 7.06 12.49
CA PRO A 51 -0.98 6.40 11.22
C PRO A 51 -2.07 7.16 10.45
N GLU A 52 -3.09 7.69 11.14
CA GLU A 52 -4.18 8.43 10.51
C GLU A 52 -3.73 9.78 9.98
N ASP A 53 -2.85 10.48 10.72
CA ASP A 53 -2.27 11.75 10.25
C ASP A 53 -1.52 11.54 8.93
N CYS A 54 -0.69 10.50 8.88
CA CYS A 54 0.07 10.16 7.69
C CYS A 54 -0.86 9.79 6.53
N LEU A 55 -1.87 8.97 6.80
CA LEU A 55 -2.86 8.57 5.81
C LEU A 55 -3.55 9.78 5.18
N LEU A 56 -4.09 10.67 5.99
CA LEU A 56 -4.83 11.83 5.50
C LEU A 56 -3.94 12.76 4.69
N ARG A 57 -2.72 12.98 5.16
CA ARG A 57 -1.75 13.84 4.46
C ARG A 57 -1.33 13.24 3.13
N GLU A 58 -0.91 11.98 3.11
CA GLU A 58 -0.41 11.33 1.89
C GLU A 58 -1.51 11.21 0.83
N VAL A 59 -2.72 10.82 1.22
CA VAL A 59 -3.83 10.73 0.26
C VAL A 59 -4.13 12.10 -0.33
N ARG A 60 -4.13 13.14 0.49
CA ARG A 60 -4.39 14.49 0.01
C ARG A 60 -3.29 14.97 -0.96
N GLU A 61 -2.04 14.73 -0.61
CA GLU A 61 -0.90 15.13 -1.46
C GLU A 61 -0.91 14.39 -2.81
N GLU A 62 -1.21 13.11 -2.80
CA GLU A 62 -1.14 12.29 -4.02
C GLU A 62 -2.41 12.33 -4.87
N THR A 63 -3.55 12.64 -4.29
CA THR A 63 -4.84 12.54 -4.99
C THR A 63 -5.66 13.83 -5.01
N GLY A 64 -5.39 14.76 -4.09
CA GLY A 64 -6.24 15.93 -3.88
C GLY A 64 -7.48 15.66 -3.05
N LEU A 65 -7.69 14.42 -2.62
CA LEU A 65 -8.89 14.02 -1.88
C LEU A 65 -8.67 14.10 -0.38
N THR A 66 -9.73 14.49 0.35
CA THR A 66 -9.75 14.47 1.81
C THR A 66 -10.65 13.33 2.27
N LEU A 67 -10.05 12.30 2.87
CA LEU A 67 -10.79 11.12 3.32
C LEU A 67 -11.77 11.47 4.45
N THR A 68 -12.96 10.92 4.38
CA THR A 68 -14.00 11.07 5.40
C THR A 68 -14.43 9.75 6.00
N ASN A 69 -14.25 8.63 5.27
CA ASN A 69 -14.53 7.31 5.79
C ASN A 69 -13.42 6.35 5.37
N TYR A 70 -12.72 5.82 6.37
CA TYR A 70 -11.58 4.94 6.15
C TYR A 70 -11.41 4.05 7.38
N ARG A 71 -10.70 2.94 7.21
CA ARG A 71 -10.36 2.10 8.35
C ARG A 71 -9.03 1.39 8.16
N LEU A 72 -8.37 1.13 9.27
CA LEU A 72 -7.16 0.33 9.32
C LEU A 72 -7.55 -1.14 9.17
N ARG A 73 -7.01 -1.80 8.16
CA ARG A 73 -7.34 -3.19 7.83
C ARG A 73 -6.32 -4.17 8.38
N GLY A 74 -5.08 -3.76 8.45
CA GLY A 74 -4.01 -4.62 8.95
C GLY A 74 -2.67 -3.91 8.94
N ILE A 75 -1.65 -4.61 9.44
CA ILE A 75 -0.26 -4.19 9.35
C ILE A 75 0.47 -5.21 8.50
N VAL A 76 1.16 -4.73 7.47
CA VAL A 76 1.97 -5.56 6.59
C VAL A 76 3.43 -5.29 6.91
N THR A 77 4.14 -6.32 7.33
CA THR A 77 5.57 -6.24 7.57
C THR A 77 6.29 -6.70 6.32
N PHE A 78 6.91 -5.76 5.62
CA PHE A 78 7.62 -5.99 4.36
C PHE A 78 9.12 -6.07 4.65
N LEU A 79 9.72 -7.21 4.31
CA LEU A 79 11.15 -7.46 4.52
C LEU A 79 11.83 -7.62 3.17
N LEU A 80 12.81 -6.77 2.90
CA LEU A 80 13.60 -6.83 1.67
C LEU A 80 15.06 -6.51 2.00
N GLY A 81 15.94 -7.50 1.87
CA GLY A 81 17.33 -7.34 2.28
C GLY A 81 17.42 -6.97 3.76
N SER A 82 18.07 -5.85 4.07
CA SER A 82 18.18 -5.33 5.43
C SER A 82 17.03 -4.41 5.84
N LEU A 83 16.13 -4.08 4.89
CA LEU A 83 15.01 -3.18 5.14
C LEU A 83 13.86 -3.91 5.81
N THR A 84 13.31 -3.30 6.86
CA THR A 84 12.01 -3.65 7.44
C THR A 84 11.07 -2.46 7.25
N GLU A 85 9.95 -2.69 6.63
CA GLU A 85 8.92 -1.66 6.44
C GLU A 85 7.62 -2.14 7.07
N TYR A 86 7.07 -1.34 7.99
CA TYR A 86 5.75 -1.59 8.58
C TYR A 86 4.74 -0.73 7.83
N MET A 87 3.91 -1.35 7.02
CA MET A 87 2.88 -0.68 6.23
C MET A 87 1.54 -0.76 6.96
N PHE A 88 1.00 0.39 7.32
CA PHE A 88 -0.33 0.50 7.91
C PHE A 88 -1.34 0.51 6.77
N LEU A 89 -1.95 -0.65 6.52
CA LEU A 89 -2.84 -0.88 5.39
C LEU A 89 -4.26 -0.42 5.70
N HIS A 90 -4.74 0.51 4.87
CA HIS A 90 -6.08 1.09 5.00
C HIS A 90 -6.90 0.85 3.75
N THR A 91 -8.23 0.88 3.90
CA THR A 91 -9.16 1.10 2.80
C THR A 91 -10.00 2.32 3.12
N ALA A 92 -10.48 3.01 2.09
CA ALA A 92 -11.32 4.18 2.24
C ALA A 92 -12.44 4.16 1.20
N ASP A 93 -13.65 4.52 1.61
CA ASP A 93 -14.80 4.55 0.70
C ASP A 93 -15.59 5.86 0.79
N GLY A 94 -15.08 6.86 1.49
CA GLY A 94 -15.67 8.19 1.58
C GLY A 94 -14.61 9.27 1.56
N TRP A 95 -14.87 10.32 0.80
CA TRP A 95 -13.99 11.48 0.70
C TRP A 95 -14.74 12.69 0.16
N THR A 96 -14.11 13.86 0.31
CA THR A 96 -14.55 15.12 -0.30
C THR A 96 -13.48 15.58 -1.28
N GLY A 97 -13.84 16.51 -2.15
CA GLY A 97 -12.94 17.03 -3.18
C GLY A 97 -13.02 16.21 -4.46
N GLU A 98 -12.18 16.56 -5.40
CA GLU A 98 -12.11 15.90 -6.70
C GLU A 98 -10.72 15.31 -6.92
N LEU A 99 -10.66 14.15 -7.54
CA LEU A 99 -9.41 13.50 -7.89
C LEU A 99 -8.62 14.37 -8.87
N VAL A 100 -7.41 14.73 -8.48
CA VAL A 100 -6.45 15.45 -9.33
C VAL A 100 -5.45 14.40 -9.82
N LYS A 101 -5.67 13.88 -11.01
CA LYS A 101 -4.90 12.75 -11.55
C LYS A 101 -3.40 13.00 -11.64
N ASP A 102 -2.99 14.25 -11.89
CA ASP A 102 -1.58 14.60 -12.00
C ASP A 102 -0.97 15.06 -10.67
N ALA A 103 -1.72 15.03 -9.57
CA ALA A 103 -1.17 15.33 -8.25
C ALA A 103 -0.01 14.38 -7.88
N ALA A 104 -0.11 13.13 -8.32
CA ALA A 104 0.91 12.11 -8.08
C ALA A 104 1.91 11.97 -9.23
N ARG A 105 1.97 12.90 -10.16
CA ARG A 105 2.78 12.80 -11.39
C ARG A 105 4.27 12.49 -11.14
N ASN A 106 4.82 12.94 -10.01
CA ASN A 106 6.22 12.67 -9.67
C ASN A 106 6.42 11.24 -9.17
N GLU A 107 5.34 10.54 -8.82
CA GLU A 107 5.35 9.18 -8.33
C GLU A 107 4.87 8.20 -9.41
N GLY A 108 4.01 8.63 -10.32
CA GLY A 108 3.44 7.80 -11.37
C GLY A 108 2.07 8.26 -11.83
N VAL A 109 1.25 7.31 -12.26
CA VAL A 109 -0.09 7.56 -12.82
C VAL A 109 -1.16 6.90 -11.97
N LEU A 110 -2.20 7.65 -11.62
CA LEU A 110 -3.35 7.15 -10.86
C LEU A 110 -4.44 6.62 -11.80
N GLU A 111 -4.94 5.43 -11.53
CA GLU A 111 -6.05 4.83 -12.26
C GLU A 111 -6.97 4.03 -11.35
N TRP A 112 -8.27 4.06 -11.68
CA TRP A 112 -9.25 3.19 -11.06
C TRP A 112 -9.18 1.82 -11.73
N VAL A 113 -8.88 0.78 -10.96
CA VAL A 113 -8.71 -0.59 -11.46
C VAL A 113 -9.78 -1.48 -10.85
N PRO A 114 -10.55 -2.24 -11.67
CA PRO A 114 -11.49 -3.20 -11.10
C PRO A 114 -10.80 -4.16 -10.14
N LYS A 115 -11.41 -4.42 -8.99
CA LYS A 115 -10.84 -5.33 -7.99
C LYS A 115 -10.55 -6.72 -8.56
N SER A 116 -11.34 -7.15 -9.56
CA SER A 116 -11.13 -8.43 -10.24
C SER A 116 -9.87 -8.47 -11.11
N GLU A 117 -9.26 -7.32 -11.39
CA GLU A 117 -8.13 -7.24 -12.31
C GLU A 117 -6.81 -6.88 -11.63
N VAL A 118 -6.82 -6.51 -10.33
CA VAL A 118 -5.62 -6.03 -9.65
C VAL A 118 -4.51 -7.08 -9.57
N GLU A 119 -4.87 -8.36 -9.45
CA GLU A 119 -3.87 -9.43 -9.37
C GLU A 119 -3.20 -9.74 -10.69
N ALA A 120 -3.76 -9.30 -11.81
CA ALA A 120 -3.17 -9.48 -13.13
C ALA A 120 -2.17 -8.39 -13.49
N LEU A 121 -2.10 -7.31 -12.71
CA LEU A 121 -1.15 -6.23 -12.91
C LEU A 121 0.24 -6.60 -12.37
N PRO A 122 1.30 -5.92 -12.84
CA PRO A 122 2.60 -6.01 -12.19
C PRO A 122 2.52 -5.47 -10.76
N VAL A 123 2.42 -6.35 -9.80
CA VAL A 123 2.35 -6.04 -8.36
C VAL A 123 3.37 -6.90 -7.63
N TRP A 124 3.70 -6.52 -6.41
CA TRP A 124 4.47 -7.40 -5.55
C TRP A 124 3.64 -8.68 -5.28
N GLU A 125 4.28 -9.83 -5.31
CA GLU A 125 3.56 -11.11 -5.15
C GLU A 125 2.79 -11.19 -3.82
N GLY A 126 3.36 -10.64 -2.76
CA GLY A 126 2.70 -10.62 -1.46
C GLY A 126 1.46 -9.72 -1.42
N ASP A 127 1.39 -8.72 -2.27
CA ASP A 127 0.23 -7.83 -2.33
C ASP A 127 -1.02 -8.60 -2.73
N LYS A 128 -0.87 -9.64 -3.55
CA LYS A 128 -2.00 -10.49 -3.95
C LYS A 128 -2.64 -11.16 -2.74
N ILE A 129 -1.85 -11.45 -1.71
CA ILE A 129 -2.36 -12.05 -0.47
C ILE A 129 -3.28 -11.05 0.23
N PHE A 130 -2.81 -9.83 0.48
CA PHE A 130 -3.67 -8.87 1.17
C PHE A 130 -4.81 -8.36 0.30
N PHE A 131 -4.69 -8.35 -1.03
CA PHE A 131 -5.84 -8.06 -1.89
C PHE A 131 -6.99 -9.04 -1.60
N ARG A 132 -6.68 -10.33 -1.48
CA ARG A 132 -7.69 -11.36 -1.17
C ARG A 132 -8.28 -11.18 0.22
N LEU A 133 -7.43 -10.87 1.21
CA LEU A 133 -7.90 -10.60 2.57
C LEU A 133 -8.83 -9.39 2.62
N LEU A 134 -8.51 -8.34 1.88
CA LEU A 134 -9.36 -7.15 1.77
C LEU A 134 -10.69 -7.46 1.09
N LYS A 135 -10.67 -8.24 -0.01
CA LYS A 135 -11.88 -8.63 -0.73
C LYS A 135 -12.81 -9.48 0.12
N GLU A 136 -12.25 -10.32 0.99
CA GLU A 136 -12.98 -11.17 1.92
C GLU A 136 -13.47 -10.40 3.15
N ASP A 137 -13.12 -9.13 3.28
CA ASP A 137 -13.40 -8.30 4.45
C ASP A 137 -12.91 -8.94 5.75
N ARG A 138 -11.72 -9.51 5.70
CA ARG A 138 -11.13 -10.17 6.86
C ARG A 138 -10.92 -9.16 8.00
N PRO A 139 -11.23 -9.53 9.26
CA PRO A 139 -10.91 -8.70 10.42
C PRO A 139 -9.42 -8.36 10.47
N PHE A 140 -9.07 -7.32 11.23
CA PHE A 140 -7.69 -6.83 11.33
C PHE A 140 -6.69 -7.99 11.37
N PHE A 141 -5.63 -7.86 10.56
CA PHE A 141 -4.61 -8.92 10.43
C PHE A 141 -3.21 -8.34 10.48
N SER A 142 -2.25 -9.20 10.78
CA SER A 142 -0.82 -8.91 10.66
C SER A 142 -0.25 -9.87 9.63
N LEU A 143 0.35 -9.33 8.58
CA LEU A 143 0.89 -10.11 7.47
C LEU A 143 2.38 -9.78 7.30
N LYS A 144 3.24 -10.79 7.47
CA LYS A 144 4.66 -10.63 7.23
C LYS A 144 5.02 -11.24 5.86
N LEU A 145 5.70 -10.45 5.04
CA LEU A 145 6.11 -10.82 3.69
C LEU A 145 7.62 -10.65 3.57
N LYS A 146 8.32 -11.73 3.31
CA LYS A 146 9.78 -11.71 3.14
C LYS A 146 10.13 -11.93 1.68
N TYR A 147 11.00 -11.06 1.18
CA TYR A 147 11.46 -11.10 -0.21
C TYR A 147 12.96 -11.28 -0.30
N GLU A 148 13.38 -11.96 -1.36
CA GLU A 148 14.76 -11.96 -1.86
C GLU A 148 14.70 -11.41 -3.28
N GLY A 149 15.17 -10.17 -3.50
CA GLY A 149 14.93 -9.46 -4.74
C GLY A 149 13.43 -9.26 -4.94
N ASP A 150 12.91 -9.66 -6.09
CA ASP A 150 11.47 -9.59 -6.38
C ASP A 150 10.71 -10.86 -5.97
N ASP A 151 11.40 -11.86 -5.43
CA ASP A 151 10.79 -13.15 -5.11
C ASP A 151 10.28 -13.20 -3.68
N LEU A 152 9.01 -13.50 -3.51
CA LEU A 152 8.40 -13.73 -2.20
C LEU A 152 8.84 -15.10 -1.70
N THR A 153 9.60 -15.12 -0.60
CA THR A 153 10.15 -16.38 -0.05
C THR A 153 9.42 -16.88 1.18
N GLU A 154 8.69 -15.99 1.89
CA GLU A 154 7.94 -16.37 3.08
C GLU A 154 6.76 -15.44 3.29
N ALA A 155 5.64 -15.98 3.70
CA ALA A 155 4.48 -15.22 4.11
C ALA A 155 3.89 -15.82 5.39
N VAL A 156 3.64 -14.96 6.38
CA VAL A 156 3.09 -15.35 7.69
C VAL A 156 1.89 -14.48 7.99
N LEU A 157 0.74 -15.10 8.16
CA LEU A 157 -0.51 -14.42 8.49
C LEU A 157 -0.89 -14.73 9.94
N ASP A 158 -0.95 -13.69 10.78
CA ASP A 158 -1.31 -13.81 12.19
C ASP A 158 -0.51 -14.94 12.88
N LEU A 159 0.81 -14.98 12.67
CA LEU A 159 1.75 -15.97 13.20
C LEU A 159 1.66 -17.35 12.53
N SER A 160 0.77 -17.55 11.54
CA SER A 160 0.66 -18.83 10.82
C SER A 160 1.34 -18.73 9.46
N LEU A 161 2.33 -19.60 9.23
CA LEU A 161 3.00 -19.69 7.94
C LEU A 161 1.98 -20.13 6.87
N ILE A 162 1.95 -19.44 5.74
CA ILE A 162 1.07 -19.80 4.63
C ILE A 162 1.91 -20.23 3.42
N HIS A 163 1.34 -21.12 2.62
CA HIS A 163 1.97 -21.57 1.38
C HIS A 163 1.85 -20.50 0.30
N ILE A 164 2.94 -20.33 -0.37
CA ILE A 164 3.06 -19.37 -1.47
C ILE A 164 3.51 -20.06 -2.75
#